data_4be583e7d1ef9b17ed116bd60462898b
#
_entry.id   4be583e7d1ef9b17ed116bd60462898b
#
_cell.length_a   1.000
_cell.length_b   1.000
_cell.length_c   1.000
_cell.angle_alpha   90.00
_cell.angle_beta   90.00
_cell.angle_gamma   90.00
#
_symmetry.space_group_name_H-M   'P 1'
#
loop_
_entity.id
_entity.type
_entity.pdbx_description
1 polymer ?
#
loop_
_entity_poly.entity_id
_entity_poly.type
_entity_poly.pdbx_seq_one_letter_code
_entity_poly.pdbx_strand_id
1 'polypeptide(L)'
;GFTASCDDWRLEQADLVLTSLGGNGLADWAASIAGFDREIDIILAENHPAPAALVRQHIDSENVGIAQAQVLRSCIEPTAEQVADYGPLTVQIQDHWTLPLDADALRRPELLKSVTGFTPKSAFAIELTRKLYTYNCVNAMVCYLGHLAGHKWLADAANDSTISSLALAAGRESSAAL
;
A
#
# COMPACT_ATOMS: atom_id res chain seq x y z
N GLY A 1 12.45 18.71 12.80
CA GLY A 1 11.06 19.04 13.00
C GLY A 1 10.22 18.61 11.80
N PHE A 2 8.95 18.35 12.00
CA PHE A 2 8.02 18.06 10.90
C PHE A 2 7.30 19.35 10.53
N THR A 3 7.17 19.59 9.23
CA THR A 3 6.29 20.64 8.70
C THR A 3 5.13 19.95 8.02
N ALA A 4 3.91 20.23 8.43
CA ALA A 4 2.72 19.79 7.74
C ALA A 4 2.16 20.96 6.91
N SER A 5 1.97 20.76 5.62
CA SER A 5 1.34 21.71 4.73
C SER A 5 0.33 20.97 3.87
N CYS A 6 -0.84 21.57 3.66
CA CYS A 6 -1.85 21.00 2.77
C CYS A 6 -1.63 21.45 1.30
N ASP A 7 -0.88 22.52 1.08
CA ASP A 7 -0.84 23.21 -0.21
C ASP A 7 0.58 23.51 -0.75
N ASP A 8 1.63 23.23 0.04
CA ASP A 8 3.01 23.59 -0.33
C ASP A 8 3.95 22.38 -0.20
N TRP A 9 3.80 21.42 -1.08
CA TRP A 9 4.71 20.29 -1.20
C TRP A 9 5.78 20.60 -2.26
N ARG A 10 6.99 20.80 -1.77
CA ARG A 10 8.15 21.20 -2.58
C ARG A 10 8.96 19.99 -3.01
N LEU A 11 8.61 19.39 -4.14
CA LEU A 11 9.38 18.29 -4.72
C LEU A 11 10.84 18.67 -4.96
N GLU A 12 11.10 19.92 -5.26
CA GLU A 12 12.45 20.44 -5.53
C GLU A 12 13.39 20.35 -4.32
N GLN A 13 12.83 20.22 -3.12
CA GLN A 13 13.59 20.14 -1.87
C GLN A 13 13.58 18.75 -1.25
N ALA A 14 12.84 17.82 -1.82
CA ALA A 14 12.72 16.46 -1.31
C ALA A 14 13.83 15.55 -1.88
N ASP A 15 14.36 14.67 -1.07
CA ASP A 15 15.24 13.59 -1.50
C ASP A 15 14.46 12.30 -1.76
N LEU A 16 13.32 12.16 -1.09
CA LEU A 16 12.43 11.00 -1.17
C LEU A 16 10.98 11.46 -1.02
N VAL A 17 10.10 10.94 -1.84
CA VAL A 17 8.66 11.16 -1.77
C VAL A 17 7.96 9.84 -1.47
N LEU A 18 7.00 9.86 -0.57
CA LEU A 18 6.09 8.75 -0.31
C LEU A 18 4.67 9.21 -0.60
N THR A 19 3.96 8.51 -1.49
CA THR A 19 2.56 8.80 -1.78
C THR A 19 1.62 7.80 -1.07
N SER A 20 0.45 8.29 -0.67
CA SER A 20 -0.66 7.48 -0.15
C SER A 20 -1.95 8.26 -0.41
N LEU A 21 -2.32 8.41 -1.68
CA LEU A 21 -3.34 9.35 -2.17
C LEU A 21 -4.64 8.64 -2.58
N GLY A 22 -4.58 7.32 -2.76
CA GLY A 22 -5.65 6.56 -3.40
C GLY A 22 -5.66 6.74 -4.93
N GLY A 23 -6.36 5.84 -5.63
CA GLY A 23 -6.24 5.73 -7.08
C GLY A 23 -6.52 7.02 -7.88
N ASN A 24 -7.57 7.76 -7.54
CA ASN A 24 -7.89 9.01 -8.23
C ASN A 24 -6.90 10.13 -7.86
N GLY A 25 -6.58 10.26 -6.58
CA GLY A 25 -5.63 11.26 -6.10
C GLY A 25 -4.23 11.07 -6.69
N LEU A 26 -3.81 9.83 -6.91
CA LEU A 26 -2.51 9.53 -7.53
C LEU A 26 -2.45 10.00 -8.98
N ALA A 27 -3.53 9.85 -9.76
CA ALA A 27 -3.58 10.30 -11.15
C ALA A 27 -3.47 11.83 -11.24
N ASP A 28 -4.24 12.54 -10.43
CA ASP A 28 -4.23 14.01 -10.40
C ASP A 28 -2.86 14.55 -9.96
N TRP A 29 -2.28 13.92 -8.93
CA TRP A 29 -0.95 14.28 -8.48
C TRP A 29 0.11 14.02 -9.55
N ALA A 30 0.10 12.88 -10.21
CA ALA A 30 1.05 12.55 -11.27
C ALA A 30 0.96 13.55 -12.44
N ALA A 31 -0.25 13.94 -12.82
CA ALA A 31 -0.46 14.97 -13.85
C ALA A 31 0.09 16.35 -13.42
N SER A 32 -0.02 16.70 -12.13
CA SER A 32 0.46 18.00 -11.60
C SER A 32 1.99 18.11 -11.58
N ILE A 33 2.71 16.98 -11.62
CA ILE A 33 4.17 16.94 -11.66
C ILE A 33 4.69 16.49 -13.03
N ALA A 34 3.87 16.59 -14.07
CA ALA A 34 4.25 16.19 -15.41
C ALA A 34 5.53 16.91 -15.87
N GLY A 35 6.45 16.15 -16.46
CA GLY A 35 7.74 16.68 -16.92
C GLY A 35 8.76 16.96 -15.81
N PHE A 36 8.50 16.58 -14.57
CA PHE A 36 9.48 16.68 -13.51
C PHE A 36 10.71 15.83 -13.83
N ASP A 37 11.88 16.44 -13.80
CA ASP A 37 13.17 15.86 -14.21
C ASP A 37 14.28 16.26 -13.24
N ARG A 38 14.24 15.74 -12.04
CA ARG A 38 15.30 15.87 -11.03
C ARG A 38 15.59 14.51 -10.43
N GLU A 39 16.81 14.27 -10.00
CA GLU A 39 17.17 13.05 -9.28
C GLU A 39 16.40 12.95 -7.96
N ILE A 40 15.44 12.05 -7.91
CA ILE A 40 14.56 11.79 -6.76
C ILE A 40 14.01 10.36 -6.82
N ASP A 41 13.70 9.81 -5.65
CA ASP A 41 12.95 8.57 -5.55
C ASP A 41 11.54 8.82 -5.04
N ILE A 42 10.57 8.21 -5.71
CA ILE A 42 9.14 8.25 -5.38
C ILE A 42 8.69 6.84 -5.01
N ILE A 43 8.22 6.66 -3.78
CA ILE A 43 7.66 5.40 -3.30
C ILE A 43 6.14 5.50 -3.31
N LEU A 44 5.49 4.65 -4.07
CA LEU A 44 4.05 4.61 -4.24
C LEU A 44 3.43 3.60 -3.27
N ALA A 45 2.99 4.07 -2.09
CA ALA A 45 2.27 3.26 -1.10
C ALA A 45 0.76 3.26 -1.40
N GLU A 46 0.43 2.77 -2.59
CA GLU A 46 -0.93 2.81 -3.13
C GLU A 46 -1.54 1.41 -3.25
N ASN A 47 -2.81 1.29 -2.95
CA ASN A 47 -3.56 0.06 -3.21
C ASN A 47 -4.13 0.10 -4.66
N HIS A 48 -3.23 0.09 -5.63
CA HIS A 48 -3.53 0.18 -7.06
C HIS A 48 -2.80 -0.95 -7.81
N PRO A 49 -3.38 -1.57 -8.84
CA PRO A 49 -2.76 -2.69 -9.54
C PRO A 49 -1.46 -2.32 -10.30
N ALA A 50 -1.34 -1.08 -10.77
CA ALA A 50 -0.18 -0.62 -11.52
C ALA A 50 0.12 0.88 -11.27
N PRO A 51 0.47 1.28 -10.03
CA PRO A 51 0.66 2.70 -9.71
C PRO A 51 1.87 3.30 -10.42
N ALA A 52 2.96 2.54 -10.56
CA ALA A 52 4.16 3.02 -11.27
C ALA A 52 3.89 3.29 -12.75
N ALA A 53 3.13 2.43 -13.41
CA ALA A 53 2.77 2.64 -14.81
C ALA A 53 1.90 3.88 -15.00
N LEU A 54 1.01 4.18 -14.05
CA LEU A 54 0.20 5.39 -14.06
C LEU A 54 1.07 6.64 -13.95
N VAL A 55 1.99 6.68 -13.00
CA VAL A 55 2.88 7.84 -12.79
C VAL A 55 3.83 8.01 -13.98
N ARG A 56 4.33 6.91 -14.55
CA ARG A 56 5.21 6.94 -15.74
C ARG A 56 4.56 7.51 -17.00
N GLN A 57 3.24 7.59 -17.08
CA GLN A 57 2.55 8.30 -18.17
C GLN A 57 2.81 9.81 -18.17
N HIS A 58 3.20 10.38 -17.03
CA HIS A 58 3.45 11.80 -16.83
C HIS A 58 4.92 12.14 -16.62
N ILE A 59 5.71 11.19 -16.16
CA ILE A 59 7.14 11.35 -15.84
C ILE A 59 7.94 10.32 -16.65
N ASP A 60 8.58 10.78 -17.72
CA ASP A 60 9.43 9.95 -18.61
C ASP A 60 10.93 10.15 -18.34
N SER A 61 11.28 10.71 -17.20
CA SER A 61 12.68 10.94 -16.83
C SER A 61 13.29 9.72 -16.17
N GLU A 62 14.47 9.33 -16.63
CA GLU A 62 15.29 8.32 -15.99
C GLU A 62 15.90 8.79 -14.66
N ASN A 63 15.94 10.10 -14.39
CA ASN A 63 16.41 10.64 -13.12
C ASN A 63 15.44 10.37 -11.97
N VAL A 64 14.19 10.04 -12.29
CA VAL A 64 13.14 9.79 -11.29
C VAL A 64 12.98 8.28 -11.06
N GLY A 65 13.35 7.81 -9.89
CA GLY A 65 13.01 6.46 -9.42
C GLY A 65 11.52 6.40 -9.04
N ILE A 66 10.80 5.40 -9.54
CA ILE A 66 9.37 5.22 -9.22
C ILE A 66 9.17 3.79 -8.75
N ALA A 67 9.18 3.60 -7.43
CA ALA A 67 9.07 2.31 -6.78
C ALA A 67 7.65 2.08 -6.24
N GLN A 68 7.10 0.92 -6.53
CA GLN A 68 5.87 0.48 -5.88
C GLN A 68 6.16 -0.06 -4.49
N ALA A 69 5.26 0.19 -3.54
CA ALA A 69 5.29 -0.43 -2.23
C ALA A 69 4.04 -1.28 -2.00
N GLN A 70 4.17 -2.29 -1.15
CA GLN A 70 3.09 -3.18 -0.79
C GLN A 70 2.56 -2.84 0.59
N VAL A 71 1.43 -2.13 0.64
CA VAL A 71 0.74 -1.85 1.90
C VAL A 71 0.06 -3.13 2.39
N LEU A 72 0.54 -3.66 3.51
CA LEU A 72 0.03 -4.88 4.14
C LEU A 72 -0.75 -4.60 5.43
N ARG A 73 -0.84 -3.34 5.83
CA ARG A 73 -1.46 -2.92 7.07
C ARG A 73 -2.87 -2.42 6.80
N SER A 74 -3.83 -2.94 7.55
CA SER A 74 -5.19 -2.40 7.58
C SER A 74 -5.36 -1.44 8.74
N CYS A 75 -6.14 -0.38 8.51
CA CYS A 75 -6.56 0.57 9.53
C CYS A 75 -8.05 0.36 9.79
N ILE A 76 -8.44 0.48 11.04
CA ILE A 76 -9.84 0.48 11.47
C ILE A 76 -10.12 1.75 12.24
N GLU A 77 -11.38 2.12 12.31
CA GLU A 77 -11.82 3.28 13.08
C GLU A 77 -11.57 3.03 14.57
N PRO A 78 -10.91 3.96 15.28
CA PRO A 78 -10.66 3.83 16.71
C PRO A 78 -11.96 4.00 17.49
N THR A 79 -12.00 3.45 18.71
CA THR A 79 -13.10 3.68 19.64
C THR A 79 -13.07 5.13 20.17
N ALA A 80 -14.22 5.61 20.66
CA ALA A 80 -14.28 6.94 21.27
C ALA A 80 -13.34 7.08 22.48
N GLU A 81 -13.12 6.01 23.25
CA GLU A 81 -12.18 5.97 24.36
C GLU A 81 -10.73 6.14 23.87
N GLN A 82 -10.35 5.40 22.83
CA GLN A 82 -9.02 5.53 22.20
C GLN A 82 -8.77 6.96 21.68
N VAL A 83 -9.78 7.56 21.05
CA VAL A 83 -9.68 8.95 20.59
C VAL A 83 -9.54 9.92 21.76
N ALA A 84 -10.25 9.69 22.88
CA ALA A 84 -10.14 10.51 24.08
C ALA A 84 -8.75 10.42 24.73
N ASP A 85 -8.16 9.20 24.74
CA ASP A 85 -6.85 8.94 25.37
C ASP A 85 -5.67 9.42 24.52
N TYR A 86 -5.75 9.26 23.21
CA TYR A 86 -4.61 9.47 22.29
C TYR A 86 -4.78 10.66 21.35
N GLY A 87 -5.96 11.27 21.29
CA GLY A 87 -6.24 12.47 20.51
C GLY A 87 -6.97 12.21 19.17
N PRO A 88 -7.39 13.29 18.49
CA PRO A 88 -8.31 13.22 17.34
C PRO A 88 -7.70 12.61 16.07
N LEU A 89 -6.38 12.48 16.00
CA LEU A 89 -5.69 11.84 14.86
C LEU A 89 -5.35 10.36 15.12
N THR A 90 -5.95 9.77 16.14
CA THR A 90 -5.75 8.36 16.48
C THR A 90 -6.26 7.47 15.36
N VAL A 91 -5.47 6.47 15.00
CA VAL A 91 -5.85 5.37 14.11
C VAL A 91 -5.52 4.05 14.78
N GLN A 92 -6.39 3.07 14.64
CA GLN A 92 -6.10 1.71 15.08
C GLN A 92 -5.61 0.91 13.88
N ILE A 93 -4.42 0.32 14.00
CA ILE A 93 -3.75 -0.39 12.90
C ILE A 93 -3.34 -1.79 13.34
N GLN A 94 -3.16 -2.67 12.36
CA GLN A 94 -2.56 -3.97 12.60
C GLN A 94 -1.09 -3.81 13.02
N ASP A 95 -0.62 -4.69 13.90
CA ASP A 95 0.78 -4.76 14.34
C ASP A 95 1.65 -5.38 13.23
N HIS A 96 1.94 -4.58 12.21
CA HIS A 96 2.78 -4.94 11.08
C HIS A 96 3.68 -3.75 10.73
N TRP A 97 4.99 -3.93 10.84
CA TRP A 97 5.96 -2.84 10.83
C TRP A 97 6.85 -2.82 9.60
N THR A 98 6.48 -3.53 8.54
CA THR A 98 7.28 -3.56 7.32
C THR A 98 6.50 -3.02 6.13
N LEU A 99 7.20 -2.32 5.25
CA LEU A 99 6.71 -1.85 3.97
C LEU A 99 7.63 -2.42 2.87
N PRO A 100 7.28 -3.58 2.29
CA PRO A 100 7.99 -4.10 1.12
C PRO A 100 7.87 -3.14 -0.04
N LEU A 101 8.97 -2.89 -0.74
CA LEU A 101 9.02 -1.98 -1.88
C LEU A 101 10.02 -2.44 -2.95
N ASP A 102 9.78 -1.98 -4.17
CA ASP A 102 10.58 -2.30 -5.35
C ASP A 102 11.95 -1.59 -5.29
N ALA A 103 12.97 -2.31 -4.90
CA ALA A 103 14.34 -1.75 -4.83
C ALA A 103 14.95 -1.52 -6.20
N ASP A 104 14.55 -2.31 -7.21
CA ASP A 104 15.13 -2.26 -8.54
C ASP A 104 14.69 -0.99 -9.32
N ALA A 105 13.59 -0.37 -8.88
CA ALA A 105 13.03 0.85 -9.47
C ALA A 105 13.58 2.16 -8.86
N LEU A 106 14.40 2.07 -7.82
CA LEU A 106 15.00 3.24 -7.15
C LEU A 106 16.31 3.66 -7.79
N ARG A 107 16.62 4.95 -7.70
CA ARG A 107 17.91 5.53 -8.09
C ARG A 107 18.90 5.52 -6.94
N ARG A 108 18.42 5.76 -5.74
CA ARG A 108 19.23 5.86 -4.51
C ARG A 108 18.74 4.90 -3.42
N PRO A 109 18.81 3.58 -3.66
CA PRO A 109 18.33 2.59 -2.69
C PRO A 109 19.03 2.65 -1.34
N GLU A 110 20.20 3.29 -1.25
CA GLU A 110 20.93 3.50 -0.01
C GLU A 110 20.19 4.41 0.98
N LEU A 111 19.33 5.33 0.50
CA LEU A 111 18.51 6.20 1.36
C LEU A 111 17.53 5.38 2.22
N LEU A 112 17.12 4.22 1.73
CA LEU A 112 16.19 3.34 2.46
C LEU A 112 16.83 2.72 3.71
N LYS A 113 18.14 2.58 3.75
CA LYS A 113 18.86 1.96 4.89
C LYS A 113 18.68 2.74 6.18
N SER A 114 18.39 4.03 6.08
CA SER A 114 18.17 4.90 7.23
C SER A 114 16.71 4.91 7.73
N VAL A 115 15.79 4.27 7.01
CA VAL A 115 14.36 4.28 7.33
C VAL A 115 13.93 2.92 7.87
N THR A 116 13.65 2.88 9.16
CA THR A 116 13.14 1.65 9.81
C THR A 116 11.78 1.27 9.22
N GLY A 117 11.60 0.00 8.89
CA GLY A 117 10.35 -0.54 8.36
C GLY A 117 10.35 -0.71 6.84
N PHE A 118 11.18 -0.02 6.10
CA PHE A 118 11.31 -0.27 4.67
C PHE A 118 12.03 -1.61 4.42
N THR A 119 11.45 -2.42 3.54
CA THR A 119 11.97 -3.74 3.19
C THR A 119 12.17 -3.82 1.68
N PRO A 120 13.34 -3.43 1.18
CA PRO A 120 13.66 -3.48 -0.25
C PRO A 120 13.57 -4.91 -0.78
N LYS A 121 12.96 -5.08 -1.94
CA LYS A 121 12.79 -6.37 -2.64
C LYS A 121 13.19 -6.21 -4.09
N SER A 122 13.91 -7.19 -4.62
CA SER A 122 14.11 -7.37 -6.05
C SER A 122 12.96 -8.18 -6.64
N ALA A 123 12.74 -8.03 -7.95
CA ALA A 123 11.65 -8.70 -8.69
C ALA A 123 10.26 -8.47 -8.04
N PHE A 124 9.98 -7.25 -7.66
CA PHE A 124 8.82 -6.86 -6.84
C PHE A 124 7.46 -7.24 -7.44
N ALA A 125 7.37 -7.39 -8.75
CA ALA A 125 6.15 -7.87 -9.42
C ALA A 125 5.69 -9.25 -8.90
N ILE A 126 6.64 -10.11 -8.50
CA ILE A 126 6.34 -11.42 -7.90
C ILE A 126 5.66 -11.24 -6.54
N GLU A 127 6.15 -10.30 -5.73
CA GLU A 127 5.56 -9.99 -4.43
C GLU A 127 4.12 -9.47 -4.55
N LEU A 128 3.86 -8.61 -5.55
CA LEU A 128 2.51 -8.11 -5.82
C LEU A 128 1.59 -9.24 -6.28
N THR A 129 2.05 -10.09 -7.19
CA THR A 129 1.32 -11.26 -7.67
C THR A 129 1.00 -12.19 -6.51
N ARG A 130 1.98 -12.49 -5.68
CA ARG A 130 1.80 -13.34 -4.49
C ARG A 130 0.72 -12.76 -3.56
N LYS A 131 0.78 -11.46 -3.23
CA LYS A 131 -0.25 -10.81 -2.40
C LYS A 131 -1.64 -10.96 -3.00
N LEU A 132 -1.77 -10.69 -4.31
CA LEU A 132 -3.06 -10.72 -5.00
C LEU A 132 -3.70 -12.11 -4.92
N TYR A 133 -2.94 -13.14 -5.23
CA TYR A 133 -3.43 -14.51 -5.31
C TYR A 133 -3.49 -15.24 -3.96
N THR A 134 -2.85 -14.73 -2.92
CA THR A 134 -2.95 -15.31 -1.57
C THR A 134 -3.83 -14.46 -0.66
N TYR A 135 -3.30 -13.36 -0.14
CA TYR A 135 -3.99 -12.51 0.84
C TYR A 135 -5.31 -11.93 0.33
N ASN A 136 -5.28 -11.32 -0.87
CA ASN A 136 -6.48 -10.71 -1.41
C ASN A 136 -7.53 -11.77 -1.81
N CYS A 137 -7.11 -12.93 -2.30
CA CYS A 137 -8.00 -14.04 -2.63
C CYS A 137 -8.77 -14.51 -1.40
N VAL A 138 -8.08 -14.83 -0.30
CA VAL A 138 -8.71 -15.26 0.95
C VAL A 138 -9.66 -14.19 1.48
N ASN A 139 -9.22 -12.93 1.49
CA ASN A 139 -10.04 -11.82 1.96
C ASN A 139 -11.31 -11.64 1.11
N ALA A 140 -11.22 -11.74 -0.20
CA ALA A 140 -12.36 -11.67 -1.10
C ALA A 140 -13.37 -12.81 -0.84
N MET A 141 -12.88 -14.03 -0.64
CA MET A 141 -13.72 -15.17 -0.31
C MET A 141 -14.50 -14.93 1.00
N VAL A 142 -13.82 -14.47 2.05
CA VAL A 142 -14.47 -14.15 3.33
C VAL A 142 -15.52 -13.04 3.15
N CYS A 143 -15.18 -11.97 2.40
CA CYS A 143 -16.11 -10.86 2.16
C CYS A 143 -17.37 -11.30 1.41
N TYR A 144 -17.21 -12.01 0.29
CA TYR A 144 -18.36 -12.37 -0.56
C TYR A 144 -19.23 -13.44 0.09
N LEU A 145 -18.64 -14.49 0.67
CA LEU A 145 -19.39 -15.52 1.36
C LEU A 145 -20.03 -14.99 2.64
N GLY A 146 -19.35 -14.10 3.36
CA GLY A 146 -19.90 -13.43 4.53
C GLY A 146 -21.12 -12.58 4.18
N HIS A 147 -21.04 -11.82 3.10
CA HIS A 147 -22.17 -11.04 2.61
C HIS A 147 -23.38 -11.94 2.25
N LEU A 148 -23.13 -13.04 1.54
CA LEU A 148 -24.19 -14.00 1.19
C LEU A 148 -24.81 -14.67 2.42
N ALA A 149 -24.02 -14.90 3.48
CA ALA A 149 -24.50 -15.46 4.74
C ALA A 149 -25.17 -14.42 5.66
N GLY A 150 -25.18 -13.14 5.27
CA GLY A 150 -25.81 -12.05 6.03
C GLY A 150 -24.93 -11.45 7.13
N HIS A 151 -23.63 -11.77 7.16
CA HIS A 151 -22.70 -11.13 8.08
C HIS A 151 -22.49 -9.66 7.72
N LYS A 152 -22.52 -8.79 8.72
CA LYS A 152 -22.30 -7.37 8.56
C LYS A 152 -20.79 -7.02 8.62
N TRP A 153 -20.04 -7.79 9.42
CA TRP A 153 -18.65 -7.49 9.69
C TRP A 153 -17.74 -8.62 9.19
N LEU A 154 -16.60 -8.23 8.64
CA LEU A 154 -15.59 -9.17 8.14
C LEU A 154 -15.12 -10.15 9.22
N ALA A 155 -14.98 -9.65 10.46
CA ALA A 155 -14.56 -10.49 11.58
C ALA A 155 -15.56 -11.61 11.89
N ASP A 156 -16.87 -11.33 11.82
CA ASP A 156 -17.91 -12.34 12.04
C ASP A 156 -17.88 -13.39 10.92
N ALA A 157 -17.75 -12.95 9.67
CA ALA A 157 -17.61 -13.84 8.53
C ALA A 157 -16.36 -14.73 8.61
N ALA A 158 -15.23 -14.16 9.04
CA ALA A 158 -13.98 -14.89 9.20
C ALA A 158 -14.03 -15.93 10.34
N ASN A 159 -14.88 -15.71 11.35
CA ASN A 159 -15.11 -16.65 12.45
C ASN A 159 -16.18 -17.70 12.14
N ASP A 160 -16.93 -17.58 11.05
CA ASP A 160 -17.81 -18.63 10.55
C ASP A 160 -16.96 -19.80 10.02
N SER A 161 -17.16 -20.98 10.60
CA SER A 161 -16.32 -22.16 10.31
C SER A 161 -16.44 -22.63 8.85
N THR A 162 -17.61 -22.48 8.23
CA THR A 162 -17.85 -22.86 6.84
C THR A 162 -17.13 -21.90 5.90
N ILE A 163 -17.29 -20.60 6.13
CA ILE A 163 -16.66 -19.54 5.33
C ILE A 163 -15.15 -19.62 5.46
N SER A 164 -14.65 -19.73 6.68
CA SER A 164 -13.23 -19.85 6.98
C SER A 164 -12.59 -21.06 6.29
N SER A 165 -13.25 -22.22 6.33
CA SER A 165 -12.77 -23.43 5.67
C SER A 165 -12.69 -23.27 4.15
N LEU A 166 -13.71 -22.70 3.52
CA LEU A 166 -13.74 -22.46 2.07
C LEU A 166 -12.67 -21.42 1.65
N ALA A 167 -12.55 -20.32 2.41
CA ALA A 167 -11.56 -19.29 2.13
C ALA A 167 -10.13 -19.81 2.24
N LEU A 168 -9.84 -20.64 3.24
CA LEU A 168 -8.53 -21.28 3.40
C LEU A 168 -8.26 -22.30 2.29
N ALA A 169 -9.26 -23.05 1.84
CA ALA A 169 -9.11 -23.99 0.72
C ALA A 169 -8.77 -23.21 -0.57
N ALA A 170 -9.51 -22.16 -0.89
CA ALA A 170 -9.22 -21.31 -2.05
C ALA A 170 -7.82 -20.67 -1.97
N GLY A 171 -7.41 -20.20 -0.79
CA GLY A 171 -6.06 -19.68 -0.58
C GLY A 171 -4.96 -20.70 -0.80
N ARG A 172 -5.17 -21.97 -0.42
CA ARG A 172 -4.22 -23.06 -0.68
C ARG A 172 -4.12 -23.40 -2.16
N GLU A 173 -5.26 -23.50 -2.86
CA GLU A 173 -5.28 -23.73 -4.30
C GLU A 173 -4.55 -22.62 -5.05
N SER A 174 -4.86 -21.37 -4.71
CA SER A 174 -4.22 -20.20 -5.30
C SER A 174 -2.72 -20.14 -5.04
N SER A 175 -2.29 -20.47 -3.81
CA SER A 175 -0.86 -20.54 -3.45
C SER A 175 -0.11 -21.66 -4.16
N ALA A 176 -0.78 -22.76 -4.47
CA ALA A 176 -0.19 -23.89 -5.17
C ALA A 176 -0.02 -23.62 -6.67
N ALA A 177 -0.70 -22.62 -7.22
CA ALA A 177 -0.63 -22.21 -8.61
C ALA A 177 0.47 -21.15 -8.89
N LEU A 178 1.08 -20.59 -7.83
CA LEU A 178 2.18 -19.61 -7.91
C LEU A 178 3.54 -20.29 -7.93
#